data_41497226d1fdf73d9e9a78721449eec0
#
_entry.id   41497226d1fdf73d9e9a78721449eec0
#
_cell.length_a   1.000
_cell.length_b   1.000
_cell.length_c   1.000
_cell.angle_alpha   90.00
_cell.angle_beta   90.00
_cell.angle_gamma   90.00
#
_symmetry.space_group_name_H-M   'P 1'
#
loop_
_entity.id
_entity.type
_entity.pdbx_description
1 polymer ?
#
loop_
_entity_poly.entity_id
_entity_poly.type
_entity_poly.pdbx_seq_one_letter_code
_entity_poly.pdbx_strand_id
1 'polypeptide(L)'
;MSVLMLLTLLSSGNARAFYIQLHGQVTDYFSGDGLKDMQVRLVKDSIDRETVVTGRKGEYELILERGYEYVVWFSGQGRVTKHVRIDTREVPPIPDVPFYDMDLQMTMFLWIDGVDFSILNGPVAEARYRHSIRNLTWDTEHTEQVRRELSKVMAEYEHAYHKHKGVKGTSSTAGSTDRRKRKRVDF
;
A
#
# COMPACT_ATOMS: atom_id res chain seq x y z
N MET A 1 -52.09 -17.28 43.82
CA MET A 1 -51.51 -16.18 43.01
C MET A 1 -50.16 -16.65 42.47
N SER A 2 -50.14 -17.12 41.21
CA SER A 2 -48.87 -17.56 40.53
C SER A 2 -48.32 -16.43 39.76
N VAL A 3 -47.10 -15.99 40.08
CA VAL A 3 -46.36 -15.01 39.33
C VAL A 3 -45.57 -15.75 38.25
N LEU A 4 -45.99 -15.58 36.99
CA LEU A 4 -45.33 -16.13 35.83
C LEU A 4 -44.17 -15.17 35.46
N MET A 5 -42.94 -15.58 35.75
CA MET A 5 -41.72 -14.84 35.46
C MET A 5 -41.34 -15.09 33.99
N LEU A 6 -41.60 -14.11 33.11
CA LEU A 6 -41.28 -14.16 31.68
C LEU A 6 -39.79 -13.89 31.49
N LEU A 7 -39.01 -14.94 31.28
CA LEU A 7 -37.57 -14.86 30.99
C LEU A 7 -37.39 -14.50 29.53
N THR A 8 -37.14 -13.22 29.22
CA THR A 8 -36.75 -12.77 27.86
C THR A 8 -35.29 -13.14 27.60
N LEU A 9 -35.05 -14.16 26.80
CA LEU A 9 -33.77 -14.51 26.24
C LEU A 9 -33.39 -13.43 25.21
N LEU A 10 -32.52 -12.50 25.60
CA LEU A 10 -31.81 -11.60 24.69
C LEU A 10 -30.81 -12.47 23.92
N SER A 11 -31.19 -12.89 22.72
CA SER A 11 -30.26 -13.45 21.74
C SER A 11 -29.30 -12.33 21.30
N SER A 12 -28.13 -12.30 21.91
CA SER A 12 -27.00 -11.47 21.41
C SER A 12 -26.56 -12.07 20.11
N GLY A 13 -27.19 -11.66 19.00
CA GLY A 13 -26.70 -11.93 17.66
C GLY A 13 -25.32 -11.33 17.54
N ASN A 14 -24.29 -12.14 17.37
CA ASN A 14 -22.96 -11.70 16.95
C ASN A 14 -23.07 -11.09 15.54
N ALA A 15 -23.44 -9.82 15.48
CA ALA A 15 -23.28 -9.05 14.25
C ALA A 15 -21.76 -9.01 13.99
N ARG A 16 -21.28 -9.80 13.04
CA ARG A 16 -19.90 -9.67 12.55
C ARG A 16 -19.77 -8.26 12.01
N ALA A 17 -18.97 -7.45 12.66
CA ALA A 17 -18.68 -6.11 12.18
C ALA A 17 -18.00 -6.25 10.82
N PHE A 18 -18.54 -5.55 9.82
CA PHE A 18 -17.92 -5.45 8.51
C PHE A 18 -16.59 -4.68 8.65
N TYR A 19 -15.55 -5.14 7.97
CA TYR A 19 -14.25 -4.49 7.95
C TYR A 19 -13.62 -4.55 6.55
N ILE A 20 -12.60 -3.74 6.33
CA ILE A 20 -11.77 -3.75 5.15
C ILE A 20 -10.36 -4.08 5.62
N GLN A 21 -9.80 -5.17 5.12
CA GLN A 21 -8.44 -5.60 5.43
C GLN A 21 -7.51 -5.08 4.33
N LEU A 22 -6.59 -4.20 4.69
CA LEU A 22 -5.49 -3.78 3.82
C LEU A 22 -4.22 -4.49 4.28
N HIS A 23 -3.64 -5.29 3.42
CA HIS A 23 -2.41 -6.02 3.72
C HIS A 23 -1.46 -6.04 2.53
N GLY A 24 -0.23 -6.46 2.76
CA GLY A 24 0.74 -6.60 1.69
C GLY A 24 2.17 -6.65 2.18
N GLN A 25 3.08 -6.28 1.29
CA GLN A 25 4.50 -6.34 1.56
C GLN A 25 5.19 -5.05 1.11
N VAL A 26 6.11 -4.56 1.94
CA VAL A 26 7.02 -3.48 1.57
C VAL A 26 8.34 -4.09 1.14
N THR A 27 8.80 -3.75 -0.07
CA THR A 27 10.00 -4.34 -0.69
C THR A 27 11.02 -3.30 -1.10
N ASP A 28 12.27 -3.71 -1.25
CA ASP A 28 13.33 -2.89 -1.83
C ASP A 28 13.28 -2.91 -3.35
N TYR A 29 13.45 -1.76 -3.98
CA TYR A 29 13.36 -1.62 -5.44
C TYR A 29 14.39 -2.45 -6.20
N PHE A 30 15.64 -2.53 -5.71
CA PHE A 30 16.71 -3.22 -6.43
C PHE A 30 16.77 -4.71 -6.15
N SER A 31 16.64 -5.12 -4.89
CA SER A 31 16.74 -6.52 -4.51
C SER A 31 15.40 -7.26 -4.63
N GLY A 32 14.28 -6.55 -4.47
CA GLY A 32 12.96 -7.16 -4.31
C GLY A 32 12.75 -7.82 -2.94
N ASP A 33 13.72 -7.70 -2.03
CA ASP A 33 13.61 -8.28 -0.69
C ASP A 33 12.62 -7.49 0.16
N GLY A 34 11.93 -8.19 1.04
CA GLY A 34 11.06 -7.57 2.04
C GLY A 34 11.83 -6.67 2.99
N LEU A 35 11.30 -5.48 3.23
CA LEU A 35 11.91 -4.47 4.09
C LEU A 35 11.33 -4.53 5.50
N LYS A 36 12.15 -4.96 6.44
CA LYS A 36 11.87 -4.91 7.87
C LYS A 36 11.94 -3.47 8.42
N ASP A 37 11.22 -3.22 9.51
CA ASP A 37 11.26 -1.98 10.28
C ASP A 37 10.82 -0.72 9.49
N MET A 38 10.05 -0.92 8.40
CA MET A 38 9.37 0.17 7.72
C MET A 38 8.13 0.58 8.50
N GLN A 39 7.87 1.88 8.58
CA GLN A 39 6.68 2.43 9.21
C GLN A 39 5.55 2.53 8.20
N VAL A 40 4.41 1.93 8.53
CA VAL A 40 3.16 2.04 7.78
C VAL A 40 2.16 2.78 8.69
N ARG A 41 1.98 4.08 8.42
CA ARG A 41 1.18 4.99 9.24
C ARG A 41 -0.18 5.20 8.61
N LEU A 42 -1.24 4.92 9.37
CA LEU A 42 -2.63 5.11 8.98
C LEU A 42 -3.16 6.46 9.48
N VAL A 43 -3.66 7.27 8.56
CA VAL A 43 -4.35 8.52 8.83
C VAL A 43 -5.80 8.37 8.38
N LYS A 44 -6.77 8.65 9.24
CA LYS A 44 -8.21 8.58 9.00
C LYS A 44 -8.79 9.98 9.12
N ASP A 45 -9.40 10.52 8.06
CA ASP A 45 -9.97 11.89 8.04
C ASP A 45 -9.00 12.93 8.60
N SER A 46 -7.75 12.91 8.13
CA SER A 46 -6.65 13.78 8.57
C SER A 46 -6.19 13.61 10.03
N ILE A 47 -6.64 12.56 10.72
CA ILE A 47 -6.25 12.26 12.11
C ILE A 47 -5.41 10.99 12.12
N ASP A 48 -4.22 11.06 12.71
CA ASP A 48 -3.37 9.89 12.93
C ASP A 48 -4.08 8.83 13.78
N ARG A 49 -4.08 7.59 13.36
CA ARG A 49 -4.73 6.46 14.05
C ARG A 49 -3.74 5.49 14.62
N GLU A 50 -2.97 4.88 13.76
CA GLU A 50 -2.00 3.87 14.16
C GLU A 50 -0.77 3.89 13.24
N THR A 51 0.30 3.34 13.72
CA THR A 51 1.49 3.04 12.92
C THR A 51 1.90 1.61 13.21
N VAL A 52 1.88 0.78 12.18
CA VAL A 52 2.44 -0.55 12.23
C VAL A 52 3.85 -0.56 11.68
N VAL A 53 4.67 -1.49 12.13
CA VAL A 53 6.04 -1.65 11.67
C VAL A 53 6.13 -2.98 10.93
N THR A 54 6.70 -2.96 9.72
CA THR A 54 6.78 -4.17 8.91
C THR A 54 7.61 -5.26 9.56
N GLY A 55 7.14 -6.49 9.41
CA GLY A 55 7.82 -7.68 9.88
C GLY A 55 9.10 -8.01 9.09
N ARG A 56 9.68 -9.17 9.38
CA ARG A 56 10.97 -9.61 8.82
C ARG A 56 11.00 -9.69 7.29
N LYS A 57 9.86 -10.02 6.69
CA LYS A 57 9.69 -10.11 5.24
C LYS A 57 9.02 -8.88 4.62
N GLY A 58 8.86 -7.81 5.40
CA GLY A 58 8.19 -6.59 4.95
C GLY A 58 6.67 -6.62 5.05
N GLU A 59 6.08 -7.66 5.66
CA GLU A 59 4.63 -7.80 5.76
C GLU A 59 4.02 -6.75 6.69
N TYR A 60 2.83 -6.28 6.33
CA TYR A 60 2.00 -5.41 7.15
C TYR A 60 0.52 -5.72 6.95
N GLU A 61 -0.28 -5.33 7.92
CA GLU A 61 -1.74 -5.45 7.90
C GLU A 61 -2.37 -4.27 8.65
N LEU A 62 -3.46 -3.72 8.10
CA LEU A 62 -4.26 -2.66 8.67
C LEU A 62 -5.74 -3.01 8.51
N ILE A 63 -6.54 -2.68 9.51
CA ILE A 63 -8.00 -2.83 9.45
C ILE A 63 -8.64 -1.45 9.28
N LEU A 64 -9.40 -1.29 8.21
CA LEU A 64 -10.11 -0.08 7.89
C LEU A 64 -11.61 -0.26 8.12
N GLU A 65 -12.28 0.81 8.46
CA GLU A 65 -13.73 0.89 8.58
C GLU A 65 -14.32 1.52 7.33
N ARG A 66 -15.59 1.29 7.05
CA ARG A 66 -16.33 2.01 6.01
C ARG A 66 -16.68 3.44 6.46
N GLY A 67 -16.91 4.32 5.51
CA GLY A 67 -17.45 5.66 5.77
C GLY A 67 -16.40 6.74 5.99
N TYR A 68 -15.14 6.47 5.72
CA TYR A 68 -14.02 7.38 5.98
C TYR A 68 -13.07 7.49 4.78
N GLU A 69 -12.24 8.53 4.80
CA GLU A 69 -11.09 8.65 3.92
C GLU A 69 -9.81 8.31 4.69
N TYR A 70 -8.97 7.50 4.07
CA TYR A 70 -7.70 7.07 4.64
C TYR A 70 -6.53 7.48 3.76
N VAL A 71 -5.44 7.88 4.42
CA VAL A 71 -4.11 8.00 3.81
C VAL A 71 -3.16 7.06 4.53
N VAL A 72 -2.52 6.17 3.78
CA VAL A 72 -1.55 5.22 4.33
C VAL A 72 -0.17 5.63 3.85
N TRP A 73 0.68 6.02 4.79
CA TRP A 73 2.05 6.47 4.53
C TRP A 73 3.04 5.34 4.77
N PHE A 74 3.94 5.16 3.83
CA PHE A 74 5.05 4.21 3.90
C PHE A 74 6.35 4.98 4.00
N SER A 75 7.11 4.78 5.09
CA SER A 75 8.35 5.49 5.33
C SER A 75 9.38 4.60 6.05
N GLY A 76 10.65 4.96 5.92
CA GLY A 76 11.74 4.29 6.58
C GLY A 76 13.02 5.11 6.51
N GLN A 77 14.00 4.78 7.34
CA GLN A 77 15.24 5.52 7.41
C GLN A 77 15.96 5.53 6.05
N GLY A 78 16.28 6.74 5.56
CA GLY A 78 16.99 6.94 4.29
C GLY A 78 16.23 6.49 3.05
N ARG A 79 14.89 6.39 3.13
CA ARG A 79 14.04 6.00 2.02
C ARG A 79 13.07 7.10 1.63
N VAL A 80 12.69 7.10 0.36
CA VAL A 80 11.67 8.00 -0.17
C VAL A 80 10.32 7.62 0.38
N THR A 81 9.64 8.56 1.03
CA THR A 81 8.30 8.35 1.59
C THR A 81 7.27 8.31 0.45
N LYS A 82 6.33 7.38 0.54
CA LYS A 82 5.20 7.23 -0.38
C LYS A 82 3.89 7.12 0.38
N HIS A 83 2.79 7.40 -0.29
CA HIS A 83 1.48 7.17 0.31
C HIS A 83 0.44 6.75 -0.73
N VAL A 84 -0.62 6.15 -0.22
CA VAL A 84 -1.83 5.82 -0.98
C VAL A 84 -3.05 6.44 -0.31
N ARG A 85 -4.12 6.64 -1.08
CA ARG A 85 -5.41 7.13 -0.60
C ARG A 85 -6.48 6.07 -0.81
N ILE A 86 -7.31 5.85 0.22
CA ILE A 86 -8.40 4.88 0.18
C ILE A 86 -9.67 5.57 0.67
N ASP A 87 -10.65 5.73 -0.22
CA ASP A 87 -11.95 6.33 0.09
C ASP A 87 -13.00 5.24 0.29
N THR A 88 -13.43 5.07 1.53
CA THR A 88 -14.44 4.09 1.92
C THR A 88 -15.81 4.69 2.18
N ARG A 89 -16.01 6.00 1.92
CA ARG A 89 -17.24 6.72 2.25
C ARG A 89 -18.46 6.20 1.48
N GLU A 90 -18.27 5.73 0.26
CA GLU A 90 -19.34 5.18 -0.57
C GLU A 90 -19.56 3.66 -0.38
N VAL A 91 -18.81 3.01 0.50
CA VAL A 91 -19.05 1.60 0.85
C VAL A 91 -20.40 1.50 1.55
N PRO A 92 -21.36 0.70 1.05
CA PRO A 92 -22.71 0.64 1.60
C PRO A 92 -22.71 0.11 3.05
N PRO A 93 -23.71 0.50 3.85
CA PRO A 93 -23.80 0.05 5.27
C PRO A 93 -24.00 -1.45 5.42
N ILE A 94 -24.58 -2.08 4.40
CA ILE A 94 -24.79 -3.54 4.33
C ILE A 94 -24.17 -4.00 3.00
N PRO A 95 -22.84 -4.27 2.96
CA PRO A 95 -22.19 -4.80 1.78
C PRO A 95 -22.65 -6.24 1.48
N ASP A 96 -22.54 -6.64 0.24
CA ASP A 96 -22.86 -8.02 -0.17
C ASP A 96 -21.83 -9.05 0.29
N VAL A 97 -20.70 -8.58 0.78
CA VAL A 97 -19.57 -9.40 1.23
C VAL A 97 -19.29 -9.15 2.71
N PRO A 98 -18.77 -10.12 3.45
CA PRO A 98 -18.49 -9.98 4.88
C PRO A 98 -17.31 -9.04 5.17
N PHE A 99 -16.40 -8.88 4.23
CA PHE A 99 -15.25 -7.97 4.28
C PHE A 99 -14.72 -7.69 2.87
N TYR A 100 -13.95 -6.62 2.71
CA TYR A 100 -13.12 -6.40 1.53
C TYR A 100 -11.67 -6.73 1.86
N ASP A 101 -11.04 -7.47 0.95
CA ASP A 101 -9.63 -7.84 1.01
C ASP A 101 -8.86 -7.01 -0.04
N MET A 102 -7.92 -6.19 0.44
CA MET A 102 -7.13 -5.28 -0.39
C MET A 102 -5.65 -5.61 -0.26
N ASP A 103 -5.06 -6.19 -1.30
CA ASP A 103 -3.61 -6.39 -1.38
C ASP A 103 -2.93 -5.15 -1.97
N LEU A 104 -1.84 -4.71 -1.32
CA LEU A 104 -1.02 -3.59 -1.78
C LEU A 104 0.46 -3.89 -1.55
N GLN A 105 1.17 -4.12 -2.65
CA GLN A 105 2.63 -4.27 -2.64
C GLN A 105 3.29 -2.89 -2.80
N MET A 106 4.15 -2.51 -1.84
CA MET A 106 4.82 -1.21 -1.84
C MET A 106 6.33 -1.36 -2.03
N THR A 107 6.82 -0.93 -3.19
CA THR A 107 8.26 -0.90 -3.46
C THR A 107 8.87 0.43 -3.03
N MET A 108 9.94 0.40 -2.24
CA MET A 108 10.62 1.57 -1.70
C MET A 108 11.99 1.76 -2.31
N PHE A 109 12.37 3.04 -2.52
CA PHE A 109 13.72 3.39 -2.98
C PHE A 109 14.51 4.09 -1.88
N LEU A 110 15.83 4.02 -1.95
CA LEU A 110 16.70 4.85 -1.13
C LEU A 110 16.59 6.32 -1.56
N TRP A 111 16.65 7.23 -0.60
CA TRP A 111 16.80 8.64 -0.90
C TRP A 111 18.21 8.90 -1.47
N ILE A 112 18.27 9.57 -2.63
CA ILE A 112 19.52 9.96 -3.26
C ILE A 112 19.40 11.44 -3.62
N ASP A 113 20.37 12.23 -3.14
CA ASP A 113 20.41 13.65 -3.41
C ASP A 113 20.53 13.93 -4.92
N GLY A 114 19.79 14.92 -5.39
CA GLY A 114 19.78 15.34 -6.79
C GLY A 114 18.77 14.62 -7.67
N VAL A 115 18.07 13.60 -7.17
CA VAL A 115 16.95 12.98 -7.90
C VAL A 115 15.65 13.63 -7.47
N ASP A 116 14.85 14.09 -8.43
CA ASP A 116 13.56 14.72 -8.18
C ASP A 116 12.45 13.68 -8.01
N PHE A 117 12.02 13.49 -6.77
CA PHE A 117 10.89 12.63 -6.41
C PHE A 117 9.59 13.41 -6.16
N SER A 118 9.46 14.64 -6.65
CA SER A 118 8.26 15.48 -6.42
C SER A 118 6.95 14.82 -6.87
N ILE A 119 7.00 13.94 -7.86
CA ILE A 119 5.85 13.11 -8.28
C ILE A 119 5.25 12.28 -7.13
N LEU A 120 6.04 11.92 -6.14
CA LEU A 120 5.62 11.14 -4.97
C LEU A 120 5.03 11.99 -3.85
N ASN A 121 4.92 13.31 -4.02
CA ASN A 121 4.15 14.18 -3.13
C ASN A 121 2.65 13.92 -3.25
N GLY A 122 2.19 13.39 -4.38
CA GLY A 122 0.84 12.84 -4.56
C GLY A 122 0.74 11.36 -4.18
N PRO A 123 -0.49 10.83 -4.05
CA PRO A 123 -0.69 9.40 -3.80
C PRO A 123 -0.21 8.56 -4.98
N VAL A 124 0.53 7.48 -4.70
CA VAL A 124 1.00 6.56 -5.75
C VAL A 124 -0.10 5.62 -6.24
N ALA A 125 -1.13 5.40 -5.44
CA ALA A 125 -2.34 4.69 -5.81
C ALA A 125 -3.54 5.26 -5.04
N GLU A 126 -4.72 5.14 -5.65
CA GLU A 126 -5.98 5.51 -5.05
C GLU A 126 -6.97 4.35 -5.15
N ALA A 127 -7.78 4.16 -4.10
CA ALA A 127 -8.86 3.19 -4.10
C ALA A 127 -10.17 3.85 -3.70
N ARG A 128 -11.26 3.41 -4.31
CA ARG A 128 -12.62 3.87 -4.00
C ARG A 128 -13.65 2.79 -4.29
N TYR A 129 -14.81 2.92 -3.68
CA TYR A 129 -15.94 2.07 -4.01
C TYR A 129 -16.48 2.39 -5.40
N ARG A 130 -16.70 1.36 -6.22
CA ARG A 130 -17.29 1.49 -7.55
C ARG A 130 -18.66 0.82 -7.58
N HIS A 131 -19.72 1.61 -7.66
CA HIS A 131 -21.11 1.12 -7.67
C HIS A 131 -21.39 0.17 -8.85
N SER A 132 -20.76 0.38 -10.01
CA SER A 132 -20.96 -0.43 -11.21
C SER A 132 -20.56 -1.89 -11.05
N ILE A 133 -19.54 -2.15 -10.21
CA ILE A 133 -19.04 -3.49 -9.91
C ILE A 133 -19.26 -3.89 -8.46
N ARG A 134 -19.89 -3.02 -7.65
CA ARG A 134 -20.20 -3.21 -6.23
C ARG A 134 -18.98 -3.63 -5.41
N ASN A 135 -17.84 -3.00 -5.66
CA ASN A 135 -16.58 -3.37 -5.03
C ASN A 135 -15.72 -2.14 -4.68
N LEU A 136 -14.95 -2.25 -3.59
CA LEU A 136 -13.87 -1.33 -3.28
C LEU A 136 -12.63 -1.79 -4.06
N THR A 137 -12.09 -0.92 -4.91
CA THR A 137 -11.03 -1.31 -5.84
C THR A 137 -10.06 -0.17 -6.12
N TRP A 138 -8.83 -0.53 -6.49
CA TRP A 138 -7.80 0.40 -6.92
C TRP A 138 -8.17 1.09 -8.23
N ASP A 139 -7.82 2.38 -8.35
CA ASP A 139 -7.91 3.15 -9.57
C ASP A 139 -6.71 2.83 -10.46
N THR A 140 -6.93 1.95 -11.43
CA THR A 140 -5.88 1.49 -12.34
C THR A 140 -5.41 2.59 -13.28
N GLU A 141 -6.28 3.54 -13.66
CA GLU A 141 -5.92 4.66 -14.54
C GLU A 141 -4.98 5.63 -13.83
N HIS A 142 -5.33 6.04 -12.61
CA HIS A 142 -4.45 6.86 -11.76
C HIS A 142 -3.09 6.19 -11.56
N THR A 143 -3.10 4.92 -11.20
CA THR A 143 -1.91 4.11 -10.99
C THR A 143 -1.01 4.05 -12.21
N GLU A 144 -1.55 3.82 -13.40
CA GLU A 144 -0.78 3.79 -14.64
C GLU A 144 -0.24 5.18 -15.02
N GLN A 145 -0.95 6.25 -14.69
CA GLN A 145 -0.45 7.62 -14.89
C GLN A 145 0.78 7.87 -14.00
N VAL A 146 0.67 7.60 -12.70
CA VAL A 146 1.80 7.75 -11.76
C VAL A 146 2.99 6.89 -12.19
N ARG A 147 2.74 5.65 -12.62
CA ARG A 147 3.79 4.74 -13.10
C ARG A 147 4.54 5.30 -14.31
N ARG A 148 3.83 5.88 -15.29
CA ARG A 148 4.45 6.51 -16.46
C ARG A 148 5.34 7.70 -16.07
N GLU A 149 4.86 8.55 -15.17
CA GLU A 149 5.65 9.70 -14.70
C GLU A 149 6.86 9.24 -13.87
N LEU A 150 6.67 8.29 -12.97
CA LEU A 150 7.75 7.74 -12.16
C LEU A 150 8.80 7.05 -13.01
N SER A 151 8.42 6.38 -14.13
CA SER A 151 9.38 5.70 -15.00
C SER A 151 10.42 6.65 -15.63
N LYS A 152 10.06 7.93 -15.81
CA LYS A 152 10.99 8.96 -16.31
C LYS A 152 12.07 9.26 -15.27
N VAL A 153 11.68 9.34 -14.00
CA VAL A 153 12.59 9.60 -12.87
C VAL A 153 13.48 8.38 -12.58
N MET A 154 12.94 7.16 -12.80
CA MET A 154 13.66 5.94 -12.46
C MET A 154 14.93 5.69 -13.26
N ALA A 155 15.00 6.16 -14.52
CA ALA A 155 16.23 6.06 -15.30
C ALA A 155 17.36 6.91 -14.69
N GLU A 156 17.05 8.13 -14.26
CA GLU A 156 17.97 9.02 -13.56
C GLU A 156 18.36 8.45 -12.20
N TYR A 157 17.39 7.94 -11.45
CA TYR A 157 17.60 7.29 -10.17
C TYR A 157 18.53 6.10 -10.24
N GLU A 158 18.36 5.19 -11.21
CA GLU A 158 19.25 4.04 -11.38
C GLU A 158 20.69 4.49 -11.67
N HIS A 159 20.86 5.50 -12.51
CA HIS A 159 22.19 6.07 -12.77
C HIS A 159 22.81 6.68 -11.50
N ALA A 160 22.05 7.50 -10.76
CA ALA A 160 22.51 8.12 -9.52
C ALA A 160 22.82 7.06 -8.43
N TYR A 161 22.03 6.01 -8.33
CA TYR A 161 22.26 4.91 -7.40
C TYR A 161 23.58 4.19 -7.65
N HIS A 162 23.86 3.85 -8.91
CA HIS A 162 25.12 3.18 -9.26
C HIS A 162 26.33 4.07 -9.00
N LYS A 163 26.23 5.36 -9.27
CA LYS A 163 27.27 6.35 -8.92
C LYS A 163 27.48 6.44 -7.42
N HIS A 164 26.40 6.51 -6.65
CA HIS A 164 26.42 6.59 -5.19
C HIS A 164 27.06 5.34 -4.54
N LYS A 165 26.79 4.15 -5.07
CA LYS A 165 27.38 2.88 -4.60
C LYS A 165 28.83 2.67 -5.06
N GLY A 166 29.45 3.60 -5.84
CA GLY A 166 30.80 3.48 -6.31
C GLY A 166 31.03 2.33 -7.28
N VAL A 167 29.98 1.83 -7.91
CA VAL A 167 30.08 0.83 -8.97
C VAL A 167 30.57 1.53 -10.23
N LYS A 168 31.89 1.62 -10.39
CA LYS A 168 32.52 1.93 -11.68
C LYS A 168 32.02 0.90 -12.68
N GLY A 169 31.31 1.37 -13.72
CA GLY A 169 30.91 0.51 -14.81
C GLY A 169 32.11 -0.23 -15.34
N THR A 170 32.23 -1.50 -15.05
CA THR A 170 33.09 -2.41 -15.77
C THR A 170 32.46 -2.53 -17.16
N SER A 171 33.09 -1.88 -18.13
CA SER A 171 32.90 -2.20 -19.54
C SER A 171 33.33 -3.67 -19.69
N SER A 172 32.45 -4.59 -19.58
CA SER A 172 32.71 -5.98 -19.90
C SER A 172 32.23 -6.26 -21.31
N THR A 173 33.21 -6.47 -22.12
CA THR A 173 33.14 -7.16 -23.41
C THR A 173 32.46 -8.51 -23.25
N ALA A 174 31.46 -8.74 -24.12
CA ALA A 174 30.99 -10.03 -24.64
C ALA A 174 30.41 -11.08 -23.70
N GLY A 175 29.14 -11.36 -23.91
CA GLY A 175 28.64 -12.72 -24.07
C GLY A 175 28.11 -13.41 -22.84
N SER A 176 26.83 -13.25 -22.54
CA SER A 176 25.94 -14.38 -22.30
C SER A 176 24.49 -13.89 -22.14
N THR A 177 23.67 -14.40 -23.00
CA THR A 177 22.23 -14.33 -22.93
C THR A 177 21.73 -15.03 -21.67
N ASP A 178 21.31 -14.23 -20.68
CA ASP A 178 20.29 -14.70 -19.74
C ASP A 178 19.24 -13.60 -19.54
N ARG A 179 18.16 -13.73 -20.30
CA ARG A 179 16.97 -12.94 -20.17
C ARG A 179 16.22 -13.38 -18.91
N ARG A 180 16.68 -12.98 -17.74
CA ARG A 180 15.82 -13.06 -16.55
C ARG A 180 14.84 -11.91 -16.56
N LYS A 181 13.60 -12.32 -16.60
CA LYS A 181 12.37 -11.54 -16.55
C LYS A 181 12.42 -10.45 -15.50
N ARG A 182 12.30 -9.33 -16.05
CA ARG A 182 12.09 -8.08 -15.40
C ARG A 182 10.99 -8.00 -14.43
N LYS A 183 11.37 -7.41 -13.52
CA LYS A 183 10.89 -6.32 -12.67
C LYS A 183 9.47 -5.88 -12.99
N ARG A 184 8.55 -6.32 -12.17
CA ARG A 184 7.32 -5.61 -11.90
C ARG A 184 7.71 -4.37 -11.10
N VAL A 185 7.29 -3.21 -11.56
CA VAL A 185 7.22 -2.01 -10.74
C VAL A 185 5.87 -2.13 -10.05
N ASP A 186 5.87 -2.75 -8.89
CA ASP A 186 4.77 -2.68 -7.96
C ASP A 186 4.92 -1.35 -7.22
N PHE A 187 3.84 -0.77 -6.74
CA PHE A 187 3.73 0.60 -6.24
C PHE A 187 4.62 0.95 -5.06
#